data_399536e4466f51c004dd6e2c1aeba858
#
_entry.id   399536e4466f51c004dd6e2c1aeba858
#
_cell.length_a   1.000
_cell.length_b   1.000
_cell.length_c   1.000
_cell.angle_alpha   90.00
_cell.angle_beta   90.00
_cell.angle_gamma   90.00
#
_symmetry.space_group_name_H-M   'P 1'
#
loop_
_entity.id
_entity.type
_entity.pdbx_description
1 polymer ?
#
loop_
_entity_poly.entity_id
_entity_poly.type
_entity_poly.pdbx_seq_one_letter_code
_entity_poly.pdbx_strand_id
1 'polypeptide(L)'
;SSPFSGMSQGFGDLNVGARWQPFEMRRDAPSITTSASVRLPTGRSPYRSIDGQNLSTGSGTAGLTLGVNASKIIDPIALFGSASVGVSMPARHINQVRDNVTLVAVHPGPSLTLGGGFAYALSYDVSTTMSLQESLSFPSKLVFEDGTSSRTSVQTSGMFPLGLGVRTSPQNTVNMSLGIGLTSDSPDFTLGMNMPLSF
;
A
#
# COMPACT_ATOMS: atom_id res chain seq x y z
N SER A 1 -26.37 11.05 -27.69
CA SER A 1 -25.27 10.70 -26.77
C SER A 1 -25.38 9.24 -26.44
N SER A 2 -24.63 8.39 -27.10
CA SER A 2 -24.55 6.96 -26.78
C SER A 2 -23.69 6.77 -25.51
N PRO A 3 -24.13 5.97 -24.52
CA PRO A 3 -23.32 5.65 -23.38
C PRO A 3 -22.13 4.78 -23.86
N PHE A 4 -20.91 5.23 -23.59
CA PHE A 4 -19.71 4.45 -23.84
C PHE A 4 -19.68 3.26 -22.88
N SER A 5 -19.87 2.05 -23.39
CA SER A 5 -19.62 0.81 -22.69
C SER A 5 -18.36 0.16 -23.27
N GLY A 6 -17.22 0.52 -22.73
CA GLY A 6 -15.93 -0.11 -23.05
C GLY A 6 -15.62 -1.21 -22.03
N MET A 7 -15.65 -2.47 -22.42
CA MET A 7 -15.17 -3.58 -21.63
C MET A 7 -13.71 -3.85 -22.00
N SER A 8 -12.77 -3.62 -21.10
CA SER A 8 -11.35 -3.88 -21.33
C SER A 8 -10.90 -5.01 -20.40
N GLN A 9 -10.40 -6.11 -20.98
CA GLN A 9 -9.77 -7.20 -20.24
C GLN A 9 -8.26 -7.12 -20.41
N GLY A 10 -7.50 -7.32 -19.33
CA GLY A 10 -6.05 -7.33 -19.35
C GLY A 10 -5.48 -7.85 -18.04
N PHE A 11 -4.29 -8.43 -18.11
CA PHE A 11 -3.53 -8.77 -16.90
C PHE A 11 -3.02 -7.50 -16.24
N GLY A 12 -3.01 -7.52 -14.89
CA GLY A 12 -2.38 -6.48 -14.07
C GLY A 12 -0.86 -6.62 -14.03
N ASP A 13 -0.23 -5.79 -13.21
CA ASP A 13 1.21 -5.90 -12.95
C ASP A 13 1.52 -7.17 -12.17
N LEU A 14 2.60 -7.85 -12.54
CA LEU A 14 3.11 -9.00 -11.82
C LEU A 14 3.90 -8.54 -10.60
N ASN A 15 3.54 -9.05 -9.43
CA ASN A 15 4.27 -8.82 -8.20
C ASN A 15 4.92 -10.12 -7.74
N VAL A 16 6.24 -10.10 -7.55
CA VAL A 16 7.02 -11.20 -7.00
C VAL A 16 7.62 -10.75 -5.69
N GLY A 17 7.39 -11.50 -4.62
CA GLY A 17 7.89 -11.15 -3.30
C GLY A 17 8.54 -12.32 -2.60
N ALA A 18 9.54 -12.03 -1.78
CA ALA A 18 10.18 -12.95 -0.86
C ALA A 18 10.07 -12.41 0.56
N ARG A 19 9.89 -13.30 1.50
CA ARG A 19 9.87 -13.01 2.94
C ARG A 19 10.87 -13.92 3.62
N TRP A 20 11.67 -13.33 4.48
CA TRP A 20 12.69 -14.03 5.24
C TRP A 20 12.65 -13.65 6.70
N GLN A 21 12.68 -14.65 7.57
CA GLN A 21 12.74 -14.50 9.01
C GLN A 21 14.10 -14.99 9.49
N PRO A 22 15.05 -14.06 9.75
CA PRO A 22 16.43 -14.43 10.07
C PRO A 22 16.61 -15.08 11.43
N PHE A 23 15.67 -14.87 12.35
CA PHE A 23 15.76 -15.39 13.71
C PHE A 23 14.63 -16.37 14.02
N GLU A 24 14.97 -17.45 14.71
CA GLU A 24 13.97 -18.39 15.23
C GLU A 24 13.03 -17.69 16.21
N MET A 25 11.77 -18.08 16.15
CA MET A 25 10.74 -17.55 17.03
C MET A 25 10.99 -18.02 18.47
N ARG A 26 11.46 -17.14 19.33
CA ARG A 26 11.66 -17.39 20.76
C ARG A 26 10.63 -16.59 21.57
N ARG A 27 10.14 -17.16 22.66
CA ARG A 27 9.16 -16.50 23.54
C ARG A 27 9.67 -15.17 24.10
N ASP A 28 10.97 -15.07 24.36
CA ASP A 28 11.59 -13.89 24.99
C ASP A 28 12.17 -12.88 24.01
N ALA A 29 12.31 -13.24 22.74
CA ALA A 29 12.89 -12.38 21.71
C ALA A 29 11.81 -11.86 20.72
N PRO A 30 11.99 -10.65 20.19
CA PRO A 30 11.12 -10.16 19.14
C PRO A 30 11.28 -11.01 17.86
N SER A 31 10.17 -11.29 17.20
CA SER A 31 10.16 -11.88 15.87
C SER A 31 10.43 -10.75 14.86
N ILE A 32 11.45 -10.92 14.04
CA ILE A 32 11.79 -9.96 12.98
C ILE A 32 11.64 -10.67 11.64
N THR A 33 10.89 -10.05 10.75
CA THR A 33 10.67 -10.54 9.38
C THR A 33 11.06 -9.46 8.40
N THR A 34 11.90 -9.79 7.45
CA THR A 34 12.24 -8.93 6.32
C THR A 34 11.46 -9.36 5.08
N SER A 35 11.11 -8.43 4.24
CA SER A 35 10.40 -8.67 2.99
C SER A 35 11.01 -7.85 1.87
N ALA A 36 11.03 -8.45 0.68
CA ALA A 36 11.39 -7.76 -0.55
C ALA A 36 10.35 -8.12 -1.60
N SER A 37 9.86 -7.14 -2.33
CA SER A 37 8.93 -7.36 -3.44
C SER A 37 9.30 -6.52 -4.65
N VAL A 38 9.19 -7.13 -5.82
CA VAL A 38 9.42 -6.50 -7.11
C VAL A 38 8.12 -6.50 -7.88
N ARG A 39 7.70 -5.33 -8.31
CA ARG A 39 6.58 -5.16 -9.21
C ARG A 39 7.12 -4.97 -10.63
N LEU A 40 6.63 -5.80 -11.55
CA LEU A 40 6.95 -5.74 -12.97
C LEU A 40 5.76 -5.13 -13.72
N PRO A 41 5.97 -4.14 -14.60
CA PRO A 41 4.90 -3.47 -15.33
C PRO A 41 4.43 -4.35 -16.51
N THR A 42 3.83 -5.50 -16.20
CA THR A 42 3.26 -6.42 -17.20
C THR A 42 1.85 -6.04 -17.61
N GLY A 43 1.19 -5.19 -16.83
CA GLY A 43 -0.13 -4.66 -17.12
C GLY A 43 -0.10 -3.60 -18.21
N ARG A 44 -1.27 -3.24 -18.72
CA ARG A 44 -1.40 -2.11 -19.66
C ARG A 44 -1.08 -0.81 -18.94
N SER A 45 -0.06 -0.12 -19.44
CA SER A 45 0.38 1.14 -18.88
C SER A 45 -0.69 2.23 -19.07
N PRO A 46 -0.98 3.04 -18.03
CA PRO A 46 -1.88 4.18 -18.13
C PRO A 46 -1.37 5.24 -19.13
N TYR A 47 -0.08 5.20 -19.43
CA TYR A 47 0.59 6.14 -20.32
C TYR A 47 0.48 5.82 -21.82
N ARG A 48 -0.12 4.68 -22.19
CA ARG A 48 -0.32 4.24 -23.59
C ARG A 48 -1.74 4.41 -24.11
N SER A 49 -2.64 4.94 -23.31
CA SER A 49 -4.04 5.16 -23.72
C SER A 49 -4.15 6.46 -24.50
N ILE A 50 -4.15 6.37 -25.84
CA ILE A 50 -4.23 7.52 -26.74
C ILE A 50 -5.66 8.07 -26.85
N ASP A 51 -6.70 7.28 -26.58
CA ASP A 51 -8.10 7.64 -26.90
C ASP A 51 -9.09 7.58 -25.73
N GLY A 52 -8.65 7.56 -24.48
CA GLY A 52 -9.58 7.55 -23.34
C GLY A 52 -10.48 6.31 -23.24
N GLN A 53 -10.40 5.38 -24.19
CA GLN A 53 -11.26 4.21 -24.29
C GLN A 53 -10.71 2.94 -23.62
N ASN A 54 -9.43 2.92 -23.26
CA ASN A 54 -8.80 1.75 -22.66
C ASN A 54 -8.48 2.00 -21.20
N LEU A 55 -9.12 1.26 -20.31
CA LEU A 55 -8.77 1.22 -18.88
C LEU A 55 -7.36 0.64 -18.70
N SER A 56 -6.51 1.37 -17.98
CA SER A 56 -5.20 0.88 -17.59
C SER A 56 -5.36 -0.24 -16.56
N THR A 57 -4.61 -1.33 -16.72
CA THR A 57 -4.62 -2.46 -15.78
C THR A 57 -3.33 -2.54 -14.95
N GLY A 58 -2.33 -1.71 -15.26
CA GLY A 58 -1.05 -1.66 -14.58
C GLY A 58 -0.57 -0.25 -14.26
N SER A 59 0.45 -0.14 -13.43
CA SER A 59 1.07 1.14 -13.03
C SER A 59 1.98 1.74 -14.10
N GLY A 60 2.42 0.93 -15.06
CA GLY A 60 3.36 1.32 -16.12
C GLY A 60 4.80 1.51 -15.65
N THR A 61 5.10 1.26 -14.36
CA THR A 61 6.45 1.41 -13.79
C THR A 61 6.86 0.15 -13.02
N ALA A 62 8.12 -0.27 -13.17
CA ALA A 62 8.69 -1.26 -12.28
C ALA A 62 8.96 -0.65 -10.91
N GLY A 63 8.84 -1.44 -9.86
CA GLY A 63 9.08 -1.00 -8.49
C GLY A 63 9.72 -2.07 -7.64
N LEU A 64 10.53 -1.63 -6.67
CA LEU A 64 11.12 -2.45 -5.61
C LEU A 64 10.61 -1.91 -4.27
N THR A 65 10.12 -2.80 -3.42
CA THR A 65 9.77 -2.48 -2.04
C THR A 65 10.52 -3.39 -1.10
N LEU A 66 11.20 -2.79 -0.13
CA LEU A 66 11.87 -3.49 0.96
C LEU A 66 11.16 -3.15 2.26
N GLY A 67 10.94 -4.15 3.10
CA GLY A 67 10.23 -3.97 4.36
C GLY A 67 10.83 -4.79 5.49
N VAL A 68 10.68 -4.27 6.70
CA VAL A 68 11.00 -4.96 7.96
C VAL A 68 9.79 -4.87 8.87
N ASN A 69 9.41 -5.99 9.45
CA ASN A 69 8.38 -6.07 10.46
C ASN A 69 8.99 -6.69 11.72
N ALA A 70 8.69 -6.11 12.86
CA ALA A 70 9.06 -6.63 14.17
C ALA A 70 7.81 -6.82 15.02
N SER A 71 7.74 -7.90 15.76
CA SER A 71 6.66 -8.12 16.72
C SER A 71 7.18 -8.83 17.99
N LYS A 72 6.60 -8.48 19.14
CA LYS A 72 6.91 -9.12 20.43
C LYS A 72 5.62 -9.31 21.22
N ILE A 73 5.42 -10.51 21.70
CA ILE A 73 4.29 -10.83 22.56
C ILE A 73 4.77 -10.74 24.02
N ILE A 74 4.08 -9.93 24.80
CA ILE A 74 4.26 -9.75 26.24
C ILE A 74 2.85 -9.87 26.81
N ASP A 75 2.44 -11.11 27.08
CA ASP A 75 1.08 -11.43 27.54
C ASP A 75 0.58 -10.45 28.63
N PRO A 76 -0.58 -9.80 28.47
CA PRO A 76 -1.60 -9.97 27.42
C PRO A 76 -1.46 -9.03 26.19
N ILE A 77 -0.31 -8.40 25.99
CA ILE A 77 -0.07 -7.40 24.95
C ILE A 77 0.81 -8.00 23.84
N ALA A 78 0.47 -7.75 22.60
CA ALA A 78 1.34 -7.98 21.46
C ALA A 78 1.73 -6.63 20.84
N LEU A 79 3.04 -6.31 20.90
CA LEU A 79 3.61 -5.12 20.25
C LEU A 79 4.03 -5.46 18.83
N PHE A 80 3.83 -4.55 17.88
CA PHE A 80 4.30 -4.70 16.53
C PHE A 80 4.74 -3.36 15.91
N GLY A 81 5.66 -3.45 14.99
CA GLY A 81 6.15 -2.30 14.22
C GLY A 81 6.59 -2.72 12.83
N SER A 82 6.51 -1.80 11.89
CA SER A 82 6.90 -2.01 10.51
C SER A 82 7.56 -0.78 9.92
N ALA A 83 8.51 -1.00 9.02
CA ALA A 83 9.09 0.03 8.20
C ALA A 83 9.28 -0.52 6.78
N SER A 84 8.94 0.27 5.78
CA SER A 84 9.18 -0.12 4.38
C SER A 84 9.59 1.07 3.53
N VAL A 85 10.45 0.79 2.55
CA VAL A 85 10.90 1.75 1.55
C VAL A 85 10.53 1.22 0.18
N GLY A 86 9.89 2.06 -0.62
CA GLY A 86 9.54 1.78 -2.00
C GLY A 86 10.31 2.68 -2.96
N VAL A 87 10.82 2.10 -4.04
CA VAL A 87 11.48 2.81 -5.13
C VAL A 87 10.86 2.35 -6.44
N SER A 88 10.47 3.29 -7.30
CA SER A 88 9.93 2.99 -8.62
C SER A 88 10.90 3.44 -9.72
N MET A 89 11.05 2.62 -10.75
CA MET A 89 11.88 2.98 -11.90
C MET A 89 11.16 4.03 -12.74
N PRO A 90 11.91 4.96 -13.38
CA PRO A 90 11.32 5.97 -14.25
C PRO A 90 10.61 5.32 -15.44
N ALA A 91 9.39 5.76 -15.72
CA ALA A 91 8.73 5.46 -16.98
C ALA A 91 9.22 6.43 -18.05
N ARG A 92 9.69 5.89 -19.18
CA ARG A 92 10.20 6.65 -20.33
C ARG A 92 9.35 6.32 -21.58
N HIS A 93 9.40 7.19 -22.59
CA HIS A 93 8.63 7.06 -23.82
C HIS A 93 7.11 7.10 -23.60
N ILE A 94 6.68 8.07 -22.82
CA ILE A 94 5.29 8.36 -22.55
C ILE A 94 4.83 9.37 -23.60
N ASN A 95 3.73 9.09 -24.32
CA ASN A 95 3.11 10.00 -25.29
C ASN A 95 1.71 10.38 -24.80
N GLN A 96 1.62 10.89 -23.57
CA GLN A 96 0.34 11.33 -23.02
C GLN A 96 0.21 12.84 -23.18
N VAL A 97 -0.74 13.28 -23.99
CA VAL A 97 -1.07 14.70 -24.16
C VAL A 97 -1.95 15.15 -23.00
N ARG A 98 -1.49 16.12 -22.24
CA ARG A 98 -2.25 16.74 -21.16
C ARG A 98 -2.16 18.26 -21.33
N ASP A 99 -3.30 18.93 -21.45
CA ASP A 99 -3.39 20.40 -21.61
C ASP A 99 -2.49 20.95 -22.75
N ASN A 100 -2.48 20.27 -23.91
CA ASN A 100 -1.68 20.65 -25.08
C ASN A 100 -0.16 20.44 -24.92
N VAL A 101 0.32 19.77 -23.87
CA VAL A 101 1.74 19.43 -23.68
C VAL A 101 1.90 17.94 -23.54
N THR A 102 2.89 17.36 -24.25
CA THR A 102 3.15 15.92 -24.20
C THR A 102 4.06 15.58 -23.03
N LEU A 103 3.60 14.69 -22.14
CA LEU A 103 4.40 14.13 -21.06
C LEU A 103 5.32 13.04 -21.63
N VAL A 104 6.63 13.22 -21.49
CA VAL A 104 7.66 12.33 -22.07
C VAL A 104 8.20 11.34 -21.06
N ALA A 105 8.38 11.75 -19.80
CA ALA A 105 8.90 10.88 -18.74
C ALA A 105 8.34 11.24 -17.38
N VAL A 106 8.14 10.21 -16.55
CA VAL A 106 7.81 10.33 -15.14
C VAL A 106 8.91 9.65 -14.33
N HIS A 107 9.47 10.37 -13.39
CA HIS A 107 10.43 9.87 -12.41
C HIS A 107 9.73 9.84 -11.03
N PRO A 108 9.13 8.72 -10.64
CA PRO A 108 8.47 8.62 -9.34
C PRO A 108 9.48 8.81 -8.22
N GLY A 109 9.10 9.59 -7.20
CA GLY A 109 9.87 9.70 -5.98
C GLY A 109 9.84 8.39 -5.16
N PRO A 110 10.80 8.17 -4.26
CA PRO A 110 10.74 7.06 -3.32
C PRO A 110 9.61 7.27 -2.33
N SER A 111 9.19 6.19 -1.67
CA SER A 111 8.21 6.22 -0.58
C SER A 111 8.79 5.57 0.67
N LEU A 112 8.42 6.10 1.83
CA LEU A 112 8.73 5.54 3.13
C LEU A 112 7.42 5.33 3.88
N THR A 113 7.19 4.12 4.39
CA THR A 113 6.04 3.84 5.24
C THR A 113 6.54 3.31 6.57
N LEU A 114 6.04 3.90 7.65
CA LEU A 114 6.30 3.50 9.02
C LEU A 114 4.98 3.14 9.67
N GLY A 115 4.99 2.11 10.49
CA GLY A 115 3.82 1.70 11.25
C GLY A 115 4.22 1.07 12.57
N GLY A 116 3.35 1.20 13.56
CA GLY A 116 3.55 0.55 14.84
C GLY A 116 2.28 0.59 15.68
N GLY A 117 2.18 -0.34 16.60
CA GLY A 117 1.01 -0.45 17.44
C GLY A 117 1.09 -1.60 18.42
N PHE A 118 -0.04 -1.85 19.02
CA PHE A 118 -0.20 -2.97 19.93
C PHE A 118 -1.59 -3.59 19.79
N ALA A 119 -1.66 -4.87 20.09
CA ALA A 119 -2.89 -5.60 20.28
C ALA A 119 -2.99 -6.02 21.74
N TYR A 120 -4.16 -5.89 22.34
CA TYR A 120 -4.45 -6.24 23.71
C TYR A 120 -5.60 -7.24 23.80
N ALA A 121 -5.38 -8.35 24.50
CA ALA A 121 -6.42 -9.33 24.78
C ALA A 121 -7.25 -8.86 25.99
N LEU A 122 -8.43 -8.31 25.72
CA LEU A 122 -9.38 -7.86 26.76
C LEU A 122 -9.98 -9.06 27.52
N SER A 123 -10.22 -10.15 26.78
CA SER A 123 -10.68 -11.42 27.31
C SER A 123 -10.27 -12.55 26.38
N TYR A 124 -10.65 -13.78 26.71
CA TYR A 124 -10.41 -14.94 25.82
C TYR A 124 -11.05 -14.78 24.44
N ASP A 125 -12.18 -14.08 24.37
CA ASP A 125 -12.96 -13.93 23.14
C ASP A 125 -12.86 -12.53 22.52
N VAL A 126 -12.28 -11.55 23.21
CA VAL A 126 -12.24 -10.16 22.76
C VAL A 126 -10.83 -9.62 22.77
N SER A 127 -10.41 -9.08 21.63
CA SER A 127 -9.14 -8.40 21.48
C SER A 127 -9.32 -7.02 20.84
N THR A 128 -8.49 -6.08 21.23
CA THR A 128 -8.43 -4.75 20.60
C THR A 128 -7.04 -4.50 20.03
N THR A 129 -6.98 -3.74 18.95
CA THR A 129 -5.73 -3.34 18.28
C THR A 129 -5.73 -1.85 18.11
N MET A 130 -4.64 -1.21 18.43
CA MET A 130 -4.39 0.20 18.18
C MET A 130 -3.06 0.35 17.45
N SER A 131 -3.04 1.12 16.39
CA SER A 131 -1.81 1.34 15.63
C SER A 131 -1.77 2.75 15.04
N LEU A 132 -0.58 3.15 14.66
CA LEU A 132 -0.30 4.36 13.90
C LEU A 132 0.43 3.93 12.63
N GLN A 133 0.02 4.46 11.51
CA GLN A 133 0.69 4.25 10.23
C GLN A 133 0.90 5.58 9.53
N GLU A 134 2.10 5.82 9.07
CA GLU A 134 2.47 7.01 8.32
C GLU A 134 3.19 6.63 7.04
N SER A 135 2.80 7.25 5.94
CA SER A 135 3.40 7.06 4.63
C SER A 135 3.81 8.41 4.05
N LEU A 136 5.09 8.49 3.70
CA LEU A 136 5.72 9.65 3.07
C LEU A 136 6.02 9.30 1.63
N SER A 137 5.47 10.05 0.69
CA SER A 137 5.80 9.96 -0.74
C SER A 137 6.59 11.18 -1.14
N PHE A 138 7.84 10.96 -1.55
CA PHE A 138 8.72 12.03 -1.97
C PHE A 138 8.35 12.55 -3.37
N PRO A 139 8.77 13.77 -3.72
CA PRO A 139 8.40 14.40 -4.97
C PRO A 139 8.75 13.57 -6.21
N SER A 140 7.80 13.45 -7.10
CA SER A 140 8.02 12.88 -8.44
C SER A 140 8.34 14.01 -9.42
N LYS A 141 9.27 13.75 -10.34
CA LYS A 141 9.61 14.68 -11.42
C LYS A 141 8.88 14.28 -12.71
N LEU A 142 8.11 15.20 -13.24
CA LEU A 142 7.44 15.10 -14.51
C LEU A 142 8.27 15.86 -15.55
N VAL A 143 8.57 15.23 -16.70
CA VAL A 143 9.33 15.85 -17.78
C VAL A 143 8.43 15.94 -19.02
N PHE A 144 8.33 17.13 -19.58
CA PHE A 144 7.52 17.43 -20.75
C PHE A 144 8.39 17.60 -22.00
N GLU A 145 7.76 17.47 -23.19
CA GLU A 145 8.43 17.55 -24.48
C GLU A 145 9.04 18.94 -24.76
N ASP A 146 8.46 19.99 -24.20
CA ASP A 146 8.96 21.38 -24.31
C ASP A 146 10.22 21.64 -23.46
N GLY A 147 10.76 20.63 -22.80
CA GLY A 147 11.93 20.76 -21.92
C GLY A 147 11.58 21.27 -20.51
N THR A 148 10.33 21.60 -20.25
CA THR A 148 9.90 21.99 -18.90
C THR A 148 9.82 20.77 -17.99
N SER A 149 10.04 21.00 -16.71
CA SER A 149 9.88 19.94 -15.69
C SER A 149 9.09 20.47 -14.52
N SER A 150 8.11 19.70 -14.07
CA SER A 150 7.36 19.96 -12.86
C SER A 150 7.69 18.93 -11.78
N ARG A 151 7.67 19.34 -10.52
CA ARG A 151 7.80 18.43 -9.38
C ARG A 151 6.51 18.45 -8.59
N THR A 152 6.05 17.25 -8.20
CA THR A 152 4.97 17.14 -7.23
C THR A 152 5.46 17.55 -5.84
N SER A 153 4.56 17.93 -4.97
CA SER A 153 4.87 18.14 -3.55
C SER A 153 5.10 16.80 -2.83
N VAL A 154 5.73 16.86 -1.67
CA VAL A 154 5.75 15.73 -0.74
C VAL A 154 4.31 15.47 -0.30
N GLN A 155 3.88 14.22 -0.36
CA GLN A 155 2.58 13.80 0.16
C GLN A 155 2.81 12.99 1.44
N THR A 156 2.05 13.32 2.47
CA THR A 156 2.10 12.63 3.76
C THR A 156 0.71 12.11 4.08
N SER A 157 0.61 10.80 4.27
CA SER A 157 -0.64 10.14 4.64
C SER A 157 -0.45 9.43 5.98
N GLY A 158 -1.15 9.91 7.01
CA GLY A 158 -1.16 9.34 8.34
C GLY A 158 -2.53 8.76 8.67
N MET A 159 -2.58 7.56 9.24
CA MET A 159 -3.79 6.91 9.71
C MET A 159 -3.60 6.34 11.12
N PHE A 160 -4.68 6.36 11.89
CA PHE A 160 -4.79 5.73 13.18
C PHE A 160 -5.84 4.62 13.15
N PRO A 161 -5.46 3.38 12.78
CA PRO A 161 -6.36 2.24 12.80
C PRO A 161 -6.65 1.75 14.22
N LEU A 162 -7.94 1.55 14.50
CA LEU A 162 -8.48 0.89 15.68
C LEU A 162 -9.14 -0.41 15.24
N GLY A 163 -8.85 -1.50 15.93
CA GLY A 163 -9.42 -2.81 15.63
C GLY A 163 -10.09 -3.43 16.86
N LEU A 164 -11.18 -4.14 16.64
CA LEU A 164 -11.86 -4.97 17.62
C LEU A 164 -12.09 -6.34 17.01
N GLY A 165 -11.51 -7.37 17.62
CA GLY A 165 -11.72 -8.77 17.28
C GLY A 165 -12.63 -9.42 18.32
N VAL A 166 -13.72 -10.03 17.86
CA VAL A 166 -14.65 -10.78 18.71
C VAL A 166 -14.74 -12.21 18.19
N ARG A 167 -14.31 -13.15 19.00
CA ARG A 167 -14.44 -14.58 18.70
C ARG A 167 -15.89 -15.02 18.95
N THR A 168 -16.56 -15.42 17.90
CA THR A 168 -17.95 -15.89 17.97
C THR A 168 -18.06 -17.40 18.08
N SER A 169 -16.99 -18.11 17.65
CA SER A 169 -16.86 -19.57 17.83
C SER A 169 -15.39 -19.95 17.85
N PRO A 170 -15.02 -21.19 18.20
CA PRO A 170 -13.63 -21.65 18.19
C PRO A 170 -12.92 -21.46 16.83
N GLN A 171 -13.68 -21.37 15.75
CA GLN A 171 -13.19 -21.28 14.38
C GLN A 171 -13.45 -19.91 13.72
N ASN A 172 -14.34 -19.08 14.29
CA ASN A 172 -14.78 -17.84 13.68
C ASN A 172 -14.50 -16.63 14.57
N THR A 173 -13.85 -15.62 13.98
CA THR A 173 -13.61 -14.33 14.63
C THR A 173 -14.13 -13.23 13.73
N VAL A 174 -14.98 -12.37 14.25
CA VAL A 174 -15.43 -11.14 13.59
C VAL A 174 -14.43 -10.05 13.92
N ASN A 175 -13.83 -9.45 12.91
CA ASN A 175 -12.92 -8.33 13.05
C ASN A 175 -13.59 -7.07 12.52
N MET A 176 -13.70 -6.06 13.37
CA MET A 176 -14.15 -4.71 13.01
C MET A 176 -12.95 -3.78 13.05
N SER A 177 -12.87 -2.86 12.14
CA SER A 177 -11.80 -1.86 12.07
C SER A 177 -12.36 -0.48 11.78
N LEU A 178 -11.83 0.51 12.48
CA LEU A 178 -12.07 1.93 12.25
C LEU A 178 -10.71 2.60 12.03
N GLY A 179 -10.51 3.21 10.88
CA GLY A 179 -9.32 4.02 10.61
C GLY A 179 -9.70 5.50 10.64
N ILE A 180 -8.89 6.29 11.34
CA ILE A 180 -9.02 7.74 11.42
C ILE A 180 -7.85 8.37 10.69
N GLY A 181 -8.13 9.22 9.70
CA GLY A 181 -7.10 9.96 8.98
C GLY A 181 -6.50 11.07 9.85
N LEU A 182 -5.19 11.22 9.78
CA LEU A 182 -4.44 12.20 10.56
C LEU A 182 -3.92 13.36 9.71
N THR A 183 -3.96 13.19 8.39
CA THR A 183 -3.42 14.16 7.43
C THR A 183 -4.44 14.43 6.32
N SER A 184 -4.29 15.58 5.65
CA SER A 184 -5.17 16.00 4.54
C SER A 184 -5.17 15.04 3.35
N ASP A 185 -4.11 14.25 3.18
CA ASP A 185 -3.96 13.28 2.08
C ASP A 185 -4.51 11.89 2.46
N SER A 186 -5.03 11.73 3.68
CA SER A 186 -5.65 10.51 4.17
C SER A 186 -7.18 10.60 4.08
N PRO A 187 -7.87 9.46 3.91
CA PRO A 187 -9.33 9.42 4.11
C PRO A 187 -9.68 9.86 5.53
N ASP A 188 -10.73 10.69 5.71
CA ASP A 188 -11.14 11.17 7.02
C ASP A 188 -11.42 10.02 7.99
N PHE A 189 -12.13 9.00 7.49
CA PHE A 189 -12.34 7.75 8.21
C PHE A 189 -12.57 6.57 7.27
N THR A 190 -12.23 5.38 7.74
CA THR A 190 -12.54 4.12 7.06
C THR A 190 -13.18 3.17 8.06
N LEU A 191 -14.21 2.45 7.63
CA LEU A 191 -14.84 1.41 8.41
C LEU A 191 -14.72 0.08 7.67
N GLY A 192 -14.28 -0.96 8.37
CA GLY A 192 -14.17 -2.30 7.81
C GLY A 192 -14.75 -3.35 8.75
N MET A 193 -15.28 -4.42 8.17
CA MET A 193 -15.70 -5.62 8.88
C MET A 193 -15.25 -6.83 8.06
N ASN A 194 -14.63 -7.78 8.73
CA ASN A 194 -14.17 -9.03 8.14
C ASN A 194 -14.56 -10.19 9.05
N MET A 195 -15.17 -11.22 8.46
CA MET A 195 -15.50 -12.47 9.12
C MET A 195 -15.03 -13.62 8.23
N PRO A 196 -13.90 -14.29 8.54
CA PRO A 196 -13.51 -15.50 7.84
C PRO A 196 -14.55 -16.60 8.13
N LEU A 197 -15.09 -17.21 7.08
CA LEU A 197 -15.98 -18.36 7.17
C LEU A 197 -15.14 -19.61 6.86
N SER A 198 -14.99 -20.47 7.84
CA SER A 198 -14.46 -21.84 7.63
C SER A 198 -15.62 -22.80 7.45
N PHE A 199 -15.66 -23.46 6.32
CA PHE A 199 -16.63 -24.50 5.99
C PHE A 199 -16.08 -25.86 6.32
#